data_826b51dcbace4a17c1223a3bbf29fa34
#
_entry.id   826b51dcbace4a17c1223a3bbf29fa34
#
_cell.length_a   1.000
_cell.length_b   1.000
_cell.length_c   1.000
_cell.angle_alpha   90.00
_cell.angle_beta   90.00
_cell.angle_gamma   90.00
#
_symmetry.space_group_name_H-M   'P 1'
#
loop_
_entity.id
_entity.type
_entity.pdbx_description
1 polymer ?
#
loop_
_entity_poly.entity_id
_entity_poly.type
_entity_poly.pdbx_seq_one_letter_code
_entity_poly.pdbx_strand_id
1 'polypeptide(L)'
;PSFQGGDPLVPIDETVEPTFEGGSKKKSIPGQGTYTIAPDGAVTFSPDKQFVGKPDPITVKRVDKNGTPVTATYSPEFTKVTPTGTTATSTGPQGVPQTGTPTFQGGDPQVPIDEAVTPTFADGSKEKTIPGQGTYTITPDGAVTFTPDKQFVGKPDPITVKRVDKNGTPVTATYSPEFTKVTPTGTSTKTEGLQGQVQEGKV
;
A
#
# COMPACT_ATOMS: atom_id res chain seq x y z
N PRO A 1 -33.87 -1.21 -1.60
CA PRO A 1 -35.12 -1.92 -1.84
C PRO A 1 -36.27 -0.93 -2.17
N SER A 2 -37.18 -1.32 -3.01
CA SER A 2 -38.39 -0.56 -3.34
C SER A 2 -39.63 -1.27 -2.82
N PHE A 3 -40.69 -0.51 -2.51
CA PHE A 3 -41.92 -1.01 -1.95
C PHE A 3 -43.12 -0.43 -2.70
N GLN A 4 -44.17 -1.22 -2.89
CA GLN A 4 -45.43 -0.80 -3.49
C GLN A 4 -46.59 -1.30 -2.63
N GLY A 5 -47.65 -0.50 -2.52
CA GLY A 5 -48.91 -0.95 -1.93
C GLY A 5 -49.56 -2.06 -2.78
N GLY A 6 -50.33 -2.91 -2.14
CA GLY A 6 -51.04 -3.99 -2.83
C GLY A 6 -52.18 -3.51 -3.67
N ASP A 7 -52.70 -2.31 -3.45
CA ASP A 7 -53.76 -1.63 -4.20
C ASP A 7 -53.42 -0.12 -4.27
N PRO A 8 -53.76 0.57 -5.38
CA PRO A 8 -53.56 2.01 -5.49
C PRO A 8 -54.24 2.86 -4.41
N LEU A 9 -55.33 2.36 -3.84
CA LEU A 9 -56.05 3.02 -2.73
C LEU A 9 -55.43 2.75 -1.37
N VAL A 10 -54.50 1.80 -1.27
CA VAL A 10 -53.76 1.44 -0.05
C VAL A 10 -52.26 1.47 -0.35
N PRO A 11 -51.70 2.66 -0.58
CA PRO A 11 -50.26 2.81 -0.85
C PRO A 11 -49.42 2.58 0.43
N ILE A 12 -48.10 2.50 0.27
CA ILE A 12 -47.15 2.50 1.37
C ILE A 12 -47.39 3.78 2.20
N ASP A 13 -47.35 3.64 3.53
CA ASP A 13 -47.45 4.79 4.44
C ASP A 13 -46.11 5.51 4.55
N GLU A 14 -45.95 6.62 3.82
CA GLU A 14 -44.75 7.43 3.81
C GLU A 14 -44.55 8.24 5.11
N THR A 15 -45.58 8.29 5.99
CA THR A 15 -45.47 8.94 7.30
C THR A 15 -44.79 8.03 8.34
N VAL A 16 -44.72 6.73 8.05
CA VAL A 16 -44.03 5.75 8.90
C VAL A 16 -42.64 5.48 8.30
N GLU A 17 -41.61 5.90 9.05
CA GLU A 17 -40.22 5.70 8.61
C GLU A 17 -39.87 4.21 8.49
N PRO A 18 -39.09 3.81 7.47
CA PRO A 18 -38.62 2.45 7.31
C PRO A 18 -37.67 2.06 8.43
N THR A 19 -37.69 0.78 8.80
CA THR A 19 -36.75 0.20 9.78
C THR A 19 -36.21 -1.12 9.28
N PHE A 20 -35.16 -1.60 9.91
CA PHE A 20 -34.76 -3.00 9.76
C PHE A 20 -35.76 -3.90 10.51
N GLU A 21 -35.80 -5.19 10.16
CA GLU A 21 -36.52 -6.18 10.93
C GLU A 21 -36.04 -6.14 12.39
N GLY A 22 -36.97 -6.03 13.34
CA GLY A 22 -36.66 -5.76 14.76
C GLY A 22 -36.72 -4.27 15.15
N GLY A 23 -37.05 -3.34 14.22
CA GLY A 23 -37.34 -1.93 14.49
C GLY A 23 -36.14 -1.01 14.58
N SER A 24 -34.91 -1.50 14.42
CA SER A 24 -33.71 -0.69 14.47
C SER A 24 -33.44 0.03 13.14
N LYS A 25 -32.66 1.14 13.18
CA LYS A 25 -32.16 1.87 12.02
C LYS A 25 -30.65 1.63 11.77
N LYS A 26 -30.01 0.86 12.63
CA LYS A 26 -28.61 0.50 12.55
C LYS A 26 -28.42 -0.96 12.98
N LYS A 27 -27.63 -1.71 12.21
CA LYS A 27 -27.25 -3.09 12.52
C LYS A 27 -25.81 -3.36 12.14
N SER A 28 -24.98 -3.70 13.12
CA SER A 28 -23.61 -4.14 12.89
C SER A 28 -23.56 -5.65 12.72
N ILE A 29 -22.79 -6.09 11.73
CA ILE A 29 -22.49 -7.50 11.45
C ILE A 29 -21.00 -7.70 11.78
N PRO A 30 -20.67 -8.46 12.84
CA PRO A 30 -19.29 -8.62 13.28
C PRO A 30 -18.37 -9.15 12.16
N GLY A 31 -17.24 -8.45 11.94
CA GLY A 31 -16.25 -8.81 10.92
C GLY A 31 -16.66 -8.53 9.46
N GLN A 32 -17.83 -7.93 9.24
CA GLN A 32 -18.33 -7.60 7.92
C GLN A 32 -18.54 -6.09 7.75
N GLY A 33 -19.21 -5.42 8.71
CA GLY A 33 -19.49 -3.99 8.64
C GLY A 33 -20.81 -3.60 9.31
N THR A 34 -21.37 -2.45 8.92
CA THR A 34 -22.57 -1.89 9.55
C THR A 34 -23.57 -1.38 8.52
N TYR A 35 -24.82 -1.82 8.63
CA TYR A 35 -25.95 -1.27 7.92
C TYR A 35 -26.55 -0.08 8.67
N THR A 36 -26.96 0.94 7.89
CA THR A 36 -27.79 2.06 8.34
C THR A 36 -28.92 2.30 7.34
N ILE A 37 -30.08 2.77 7.83
CA ILE A 37 -31.20 3.17 6.98
C ILE A 37 -31.59 4.60 7.30
N ALA A 38 -31.72 5.41 6.24
CA ALA A 38 -32.15 6.81 6.34
C ALA A 38 -33.71 6.90 6.36
N PRO A 39 -34.28 8.04 6.79
CA PRO A 39 -35.75 8.25 6.80
C PRO A 39 -36.42 8.05 5.45
N ASP A 40 -35.72 8.38 4.34
CA ASP A 40 -36.20 8.17 2.98
C ASP A 40 -36.14 6.72 2.48
N GLY A 41 -35.59 5.79 3.34
CA GLY A 41 -35.45 4.38 3.02
C GLY A 41 -34.14 4.00 2.33
N ALA A 42 -33.21 4.93 2.13
CA ALA A 42 -31.89 4.62 1.60
C ALA A 42 -31.10 3.77 2.61
N VAL A 43 -30.68 2.57 2.17
CA VAL A 43 -29.86 1.65 2.98
C VAL A 43 -28.39 1.81 2.58
N THR A 44 -27.55 2.10 3.54
CA THR A 44 -26.09 2.15 3.38
C THR A 44 -25.45 1.00 4.14
N PHE A 45 -24.48 0.34 3.53
CA PHE A 45 -23.57 -0.59 4.21
C PHE A 45 -22.16 0.00 4.22
N SER A 46 -21.59 0.14 5.40
CA SER A 46 -20.20 0.53 5.60
C SER A 46 -19.39 -0.71 5.95
N PRO A 47 -18.61 -1.26 5.00
CA PRO A 47 -17.84 -2.48 5.25
C PRO A 47 -16.68 -2.24 6.20
N ASP A 48 -16.27 -3.28 6.90
CA ASP A 48 -14.97 -3.33 7.56
C ASP A 48 -13.86 -3.29 6.50
N LYS A 49 -12.73 -2.63 6.78
CA LYS A 49 -11.68 -2.31 5.78
C LYS A 49 -11.15 -3.51 4.99
N GLN A 50 -11.15 -4.70 5.60
CA GLN A 50 -10.64 -5.94 4.97
C GLN A 50 -11.77 -6.86 4.48
N PHE A 51 -13.04 -6.43 4.59
CA PHE A 51 -14.16 -7.26 4.19
C PHE A 51 -14.25 -7.37 2.66
N VAL A 52 -14.40 -8.60 2.18
CA VAL A 52 -14.58 -8.96 0.76
C VAL A 52 -15.72 -9.97 0.65
N GLY A 53 -16.51 -9.87 -0.39
CA GLY A 53 -17.64 -10.76 -0.64
C GLY A 53 -18.99 -10.13 -0.31
N LYS A 54 -19.97 -10.97 0.02
CA LYS A 54 -21.34 -10.56 0.35
C LYS A 54 -21.50 -10.59 1.86
N PRO A 55 -21.85 -9.46 2.50
CA PRO A 55 -22.24 -9.49 3.92
C PRO A 55 -23.58 -10.20 4.07
N ASP A 56 -23.89 -10.60 5.30
CA ASP A 56 -25.23 -11.11 5.63
C ASP A 56 -26.28 -10.08 5.22
N PRO A 57 -27.33 -10.46 4.42
CA PRO A 57 -28.30 -9.51 3.93
C PRO A 57 -29.10 -8.86 5.04
N ILE A 58 -29.56 -7.63 4.80
CA ILE A 58 -30.43 -6.93 5.74
C ILE A 58 -31.86 -6.87 5.22
N THR A 59 -32.84 -7.13 6.08
CA THR A 59 -34.27 -7.01 5.76
C THR A 59 -34.78 -5.65 6.20
N VAL A 60 -35.35 -4.89 5.28
CA VAL A 60 -36.05 -3.62 5.49
C VAL A 60 -37.54 -3.89 5.58
N LYS A 61 -38.20 -3.25 6.56
CA LYS A 61 -39.64 -3.33 6.82
C LYS A 61 -40.27 -1.96 6.60
N ARG A 62 -41.40 -1.93 5.90
CA ARG A 62 -42.36 -0.81 5.79
C ARG A 62 -43.77 -1.29 6.08
N VAL A 63 -44.70 -0.37 6.13
CA VAL A 63 -46.14 -0.67 6.27
C VAL A 63 -46.92 0.11 5.23
N ASP A 64 -48.09 -0.42 4.83
CA ASP A 64 -49.06 0.31 4.04
C ASP A 64 -49.97 1.19 4.92
N LYS A 65 -50.89 1.92 4.29
CA LYS A 65 -51.86 2.78 5.00
C LYS A 65 -52.80 2.02 5.95
N ASN A 66 -52.93 0.70 5.81
CA ASN A 66 -53.70 -0.15 6.74
C ASN A 66 -52.84 -0.71 7.87
N GLY A 67 -51.55 -0.39 7.87
CA GLY A 67 -50.59 -0.93 8.86
C GLY A 67 -50.08 -2.34 8.53
N THR A 68 -50.36 -2.85 7.32
CA THR A 68 -49.89 -4.16 6.89
C THR A 68 -48.36 -4.12 6.61
N PRO A 69 -47.56 -4.97 7.25
CA PRO A 69 -46.12 -4.96 7.04
C PRO A 69 -45.74 -5.58 5.69
N VAL A 70 -44.72 -4.99 5.06
CA VAL A 70 -44.05 -5.52 3.87
C VAL A 70 -42.56 -5.47 4.09
N THR A 71 -41.82 -6.44 3.61
CA THR A 71 -40.37 -6.54 3.76
C THR A 71 -39.66 -6.73 2.44
N ALA A 72 -38.46 -6.22 2.33
CA ALA A 72 -37.54 -6.46 1.21
C ALA A 72 -36.12 -6.51 1.72
N THR A 73 -35.24 -7.26 1.04
CA THR A 73 -33.84 -7.42 1.42
C THR A 73 -32.93 -6.52 0.61
N TYR A 74 -31.80 -6.13 1.22
CA TYR A 74 -30.67 -5.50 0.56
C TYR A 74 -29.40 -6.34 0.78
N SER A 75 -28.67 -6.62 -0.30
CA SER A 75 -27.47 -7.47 -0.29
C SER A 75 -26.42 -6.86 -1.23
N PRO A 76 -25.46 -6.06 -0.69
CA PRO A 76 -24.35 -5.56 -1.47
C PRO A 76 -23.28 -6.63 -1.69
N GLU A 77 -22.32 -6.37 -2.60
CA GLU A 77 -21.17 -7.22 -2.84
C GLU A 77 -19.90 -6.36 -2.96
N PHE A 78 -18.81 -6.83 -2.36
CA PHE A 78 -17.52 -6.14 -2.32
C PHE A 78 -16.43 -6.99 -2.95
N THR A 79 -15.75 -6.45 -3.96
CA THR A 79 -14.65 -7.12 -4.65
C THR A 79 -13.31 -6.80 -3.98
N LYS A 80 -12.39 -7.76 -4.06
CA LYS A 80 -11.05 -7.59 -3.52
C LYS A 80 -10.27 -6.51 -4.27
N VAL A 81 -9.65 -5.60 -3.53
CA VAL A 81 -8.68 -4.63 -4.05
C VAL A 81 -7.27 -5.09 -3.69
N THR A 82 -6.36 -5.12 -4.67
CA THR A 82 -4.98 -5.61 -4.46
C THR A 82 -3.99 -4.57 -4.95
N PRO A 83 -3.23 -3.91 -4.05
CA PRO A 83 -2.20 -2.97 -4.44
C PRO A 83 -1.01 -3.68 -5.09
N THR A 84 -0.24 -2.95 -5.91
CA THR A 84 0.93 -3.45 -6.62
C THR A 84 2.17 -2.63 -6.31
N GLY A 85 3.35 -3.28 -6.37
CA GLY A 85 4.65 -2.64 -6.17
C GLY A 85 5.60 -2.91 -7.34
N THR A 86 6.43 -1.94 -7.69
CA THR A 86 7.43 -2.03 -8.75
C THR A 86 8.83 -1.90 -8.17
N THR A 87 9.68 -2.85 -8.51
CA THR A 87 11.08 -2.91 -8.08
C THR A 87 11.89 -1.74 -8.64
N ALA A 88 12.78 -1.19 -7.82
CA ALA A 88 13.81 -0.25 -8.22
C ALA A 88 15.17 -0.94 -8.35
N THR A 89 16.00 -0.45 -9.29
CA THR A 89 17.39 -0.88 -9.47
C THR A 89 18.29 0.35 -9.67
N SER A 90 19.56 0.21 -9.37
CA SER A 90 20.59 1.20 -9.72
C SER A 90 21.92 0.51 -9.98
N THR A 91 22.83 1.19 -10.69
CA THR A 91 24.19 0.71 -10.95
C THR A 91 25.16 1.88 -10.78
N GLY A 92 26.26 1.66 -10.08
CA GLY A 92 27.27 2.69 -9.87
C GLY A 92 28.62 2.13 -9.42
N PRO A 93 29.61 3.01 -9.21
CA PRO A 93 30.96 2.58 -8.87
C PRO A 93 31.07 2.09 -7.42
N GLN A 94 32.00 1.19 -7.19
CA GLN A 94 32.43 0.69 -5.89
C GLN A 94 32.65 1.84 -4.90
N GLY A 95 32.16 1.69 -3.67
CA GLY A 95 32.34 2.63 -2.57
C GLY A 95 31.44 3.87 -2.60
N VAL A 96 30.62 4.06 -3.63
CA VAL A 96 29.68 5.20 -3.76
C VAL A 96 28.26 4.77 -3.41
N PRO A 97 27.58 5.41 -2.43
CA PRO A 97 26.20 5.09 -2.12
C PRO A 97 25.28 5.20 -3.31
N GLN A 98 24.30 4.27 -3.38
CA GLN A 98 23.30 4.20 -4.44
C GLN A 98 21.91 4.39 -3.84
N THR A 99 21.05 5.12 -4.55
CA THR A 99 19.66 5.34 -4.12
C THR A 99 18.69 4.85 -5.20
N GLY A 100 17.61 4.21 -4.77
CA GLY A 100 16.49 3.82 -5.62
C GLY A 100 15.19 3.93 -4.87
N THR A 101 14.11 4.23 -5.59
CA THR A 101 12.78 4.39 -4.98
C THR A 101 11.83 3.38 -5.61
N PRO A 102 11.53 2.24 -4.93
CA PRO A 102 10.44 1.37 -5.32
C PRO A 102 9.12 2.15 -5.35
N THR A 103 8.27 1.88 -6.32
CA THR A 103 6.98 2.56 -6.46
C THR A 103 5.83 1.62 -6.13
N PHE A 104 4.69 2.21 -5.71
CA PHE A 104 3.53 1.48 -5.27
C PHE A 104 2.26 2.11 -5.82
N GLN A 105 1.28 1.29 -6.19
CA GLN A 105 -0.03 1.73 -6.63
C GLN A 105 -1.11 1.01 -5.82
N GLY A 106 -2.16 1.73 -5.44
CA GLY A 106 -3.39 1.12 -4.95
C GLY A 106 -4.04 0.27 -6.03
N GLY A 107 -4.78 -0.76 -5.65
CA GLY A 107 -5.47 -1.62 -6.61
C GLY A 107 -6.72 -1.00 -7.22
N ASP A 108 -7.18 0.13 -6.66
CA ASP A 108 -8.31 0.93 -7.13
C ASP A 108 -8.08 2.41 -6.80
N PRO A 109 -8.53 3.37 -7.64
CA PRO A 109 -8.42 4.80 -7.35
C PRO A 109 -9.07 5.23 -6.03
N GLN A 110 -10.09 4.54 -5.55
CA GLN A 110 -10.74 4.81 -4.26
C GLN A 110 -10.00 4.20 -3.07
N VAL A 111 -9.04 3.29 -3.34
CA VAL A 111 -8.20 2.64 -2.32
C VAL A 111 -6.73 2.84 -2.68
N PRO A 112 -6.23 4.08 -2.65
CA PRO A 112 -4.82 4.38 -2.93
C PRO A 112 -3.90 3.87 -1.80
N ILE A 113 -2.60 3.94 -2.04
CA ILE A 113 -1.59 3.73 -0.99
C ILE A 113 -1.83 4.74 0.15
N ASP A 114 -1.71 4.28 1.39
CA ASP A 114 -1.86 5.16 2.56
C ASP A 114 -0.56 5.94 2.81
N GLU A 115 -0.52 7.19 2.33
CA GLU A 115 0.63 8.08 2.48
C GLU A 115 0.85 8.54 3.94
N ALA A 116 -0.15 8.38 4.83
CA ALA A 116 0.01 8.66 6.25
C ALA A 116 0.83 7.58 6.98
N VAL A 117 0.97 6.39 6.37
CA VAL A 117 1.80 5.30 6.90
C VAL A 117 3.16 5.33 6.21
N THR A 118 4.21 5.68 6.95
CA THR A 118 5.58 5.71 6.40
C THR A 118 6.04 4.32 5.97
N PRO A 119 6.76 4.20 4.83
CA PRO A 119 7.32 2.93 4.39
C PRO A 119 8.37 2.40 5.36
N THR A 120 8.47 1.08 5.42
CA THR A 120 9.50 0.36 6.20
C THR A 120 10.08 -0.77 5.39
N PHE A 121 11.17 -1.36 5.84
CA PHE A 121 11.58 -2.67 5.35
C PHE A 121 10.59 -3.76 5.80
N ALA A 122 10.68 -4.95 5.20
CA ALA A 122 9.74 -6.03 5.47
C ALA A 122 9.67 -6.45 6.95
N ASP A 123 10.78 -6.30 7.69
CA ASP A 123 10.91 -6.57 9.12
C ASP A 123 10.42 -5.40 10.02
N GLY A 124 9.96 -4.30 9.42
CA GLY A 124 9.50 -3.10 10.11
C GLY A 124 10.59 -2.09 10.43
N SER A 125 11.86 -2.41 10.18
CA SER A 125 12.98 -1.50 10.40
C SER A 125 13.06 -0.41 9.31
N LYS A 126 13.86 0.64 9.57
CA LYS A 126 14.22 1.70 8.62
C LYS A 126 15.69 1.69 8.25
N GLU A 127 16.46 0.82 8.88
CA GLU A 127 17.88 0.60 8.63
C GLU A 127 18.16 -0.90 8.72
N LYS A 128 18.99 -1.42 7.80
CA LYS A 128 19.40 -2.83 7.79
C LYS A 128 20.81 -2.99 7.28
N THR A 129 21.68 -3.50 8.13
CA THR A 129 23.05 -3.85 7.76
C THR A 129 23.10 -5.27 7.24
N ILE A 130 23.76 -5.46 6.09
CA ILE A 130 24.08 -6.75 5.49
C ILE A 130 25.59 -6.98 5.71
N PRO A 131 25.99 -7.91 6.58
CA PRO A 131 27.39 -8.11 6.93
C PRO A 131 28.29 -8.34 5.72
N GLY A 132 29.38 -7.54 5.61
CA GLY A 132 30.34 -7.63 4.51
C GLY A 132 29.86 -7.07 3.17
N GLN A 133 28.67 -6.46 3.12
CA GLN A 133 28.12 -5.86 1.91
C GLN A 133 27.89 -4.35 2.10
N GLY A 134 27.23 -3.94 3.20
CA GLY A 134 26.89 -2.55 3.48
C GLY A 134 25.58 -2.39 4.26
N THR A 135 25.01 -1.18 4.23
CA THR A 135 23.82 -0.84 5.02
C THR A 135 22.77 -0.15 4.15
N TYR A 136 21.52 -0.64 4.25
CA TYR A 136 20.34 0.00 3.69
C TYR A 136 19.70 0.96 4.69
N THR A 137 19.26 2.11 4.21
CA THR A 137 18.40 3.06 4.94
C THR A 137 17.22 3.47 4.07
N ILE A 138 16.06 3.75 4.69
CA ILE A 138 14.87 4.23 3.97
C ILE A 138 14.37 5.53 4.59
N THR A 139 14.04 6.51 3.73
CA THR A 139 13.48 7.79 4.11
C THR A 139 11.94 7.75 4.19
N PRO A 140 11.28 8.71 4.87
CA PRO A 140 9.82 8.73 4.99
C PRO A 140 9.06 8.80 3.65
N ASP A 141 9.67 9.33 2.60
CA ASP A 141 9.14 9.38 1.23
C ASP A 141 9.37 8.09 0.43
N GLY A 142 10.10 7.11 1.00
CA GLY A 142 10.31 5.79 0.42
C GLY A 142 11.58 5.64 -0.42
N ALA A 143 12.45 6.65 -0.47
CA ALA A 143 13.76 6.52 -1.10
C ALA A 143 14.66 5.61 -0.26
N VAL A 144 15.23 4.58 -0.88
CA VAL A 144 16.14 3.61 -0.24
C VAL A 144 17.56 3.90 -0.69
N THR A 145 18.46 4.11 0.26
CA THR A 145 19.89 4.27 -0.01
C THR A 145 20.63 3.04 0.50
N PHE A 146 21.52 2.49 -0.32
CA PHE A 146 22.51 1.50 0.09
C PHE A 146 23.88 2.13 0.14
N THR A 147 24.50 2.09 1.30
CA THR A 147 25.89 2.52 1.53
C THR A 147 26.75 1.26 1.57
N PRO A 148 27.55 0.99 0.51
CA PRO A 148 28.35 -0.24 0.44
C PRO A 148 29.55 -0.18 1.38
N ASP A 149 30.01 -1.35 1.82
CA ASP A 149 31.33 -1.50 2.41
C ASP A 149 32.41 -1.14 1.36
N LYS A 150 33.52 -0.56 1.78
CA LYS A 150 34.54 0.03 0.88
C LYS A 150 35.06 -0.92 -0.21
N GLN A 151 35.12 -2.22 0.07
CA GLN A 151 35.63 -3.24 -0.87
C GLN A 151 34.53 -4.02 -1.55
N PHE A 152 33.26 -3.72 -1.26
CA PHE A 152 32.15 -4.47 -1.84
C PHE A 152 31.98 -4.17 -3.33
N VAL A 153 31.83 -5.25 -4.13
CA VAL A 153 31.57 -5.22 -5.59
C VAL A 153 30.50 -6.25 -5.91
N GLY A 154 29.66 -5.98 -6.86
CA GLY A 154 28.56 -6.86 -7.29
C GLY A 154 27.22 -6.41 -6.75
N LYS A 155 26.30 -7.35 -6.56
CA LYS A 155 24.93 -7.10 -6.08
C LYS A 155 24.83 -7.51 -4.62
N PRO A 156 24.50 -6.60 -3.71
CA PRO A 156 24.17 -7.00 -2.35
C PRO A 156 22.84 -7.75 -2.32
N ASP A 157 22.55 -8.43 -1.20
CA ASP A 157 21.23 -9.00 -0.97
C ASP A 157 20.16 -7.91 -1.10
N PRO A 158 19.12 -8.09 -1.95
CA PRO A 158 18.12 -7.06 -2.17
C PRO A 158 17.30 -6.78 -0.92
N ILE A 159 16.85 -5.53 -0.77
CA ILE A 159 15.99 -5.15 0.34
C ILE A 159 14.52 -5.04 -0.11
N THR A 160 13.61 -5.55 0.70
CA THR A 160 12.17 -5.45 0.47
C THR A 160 11.59 -4.28 1.26
N VAL A 161 10.94 -3.37 0.55
CA VAL A 161 10.16 -2.26 1.11
C VAL A 161 8.70 -2.67 1.20
N LYS A 162 8.05 -2.31 2.30
CA LYS A 162 6.65 -2.58 2.59
C LYS A 162 5.88 -1.27 2.76
N ARG A 163 4.71 -1.19 2.12
CA ARG A 163 3.68 -0.17 2.34
C ARG A 163 2.32 -0.82 2.55
N VAL A 164 1.30 -0.03 2.82
CA VAL A 164 -0.09 -0.47 2.92
C VAL A 164 -0.99 0.47 2.12
N ASP A 165 -2.12 -0.02 1.65
CA ASP A 165 -3.18 0.80 1.07
C ASP A 165 -4.11 1.37 2.16
N LYS A 166 -5.10 2.19 1.77
CA LYS A 166 -6.09 2.77 2.69
C LYS A 166 -6.95 1.74 3.43
N ASN A 167 -7.05 0.52 2.92
CA ASN A 167 -7.70 -0.59 3.61
C ASN A 167 -6.76 -1.31 4.59
N GLY A 168 -5.46 -0.98 4.61
CA GLY A 168 -4.44 -1.67 5.39
C GLY A 168 -3.90 -2.94 4.72
N THR A 169 -4.18 -3.15 3.43
CA THR A 169 -3.64 -4.29 2.67
C THR A 169 -2.15 -4.07 2.41
N PRO A 170 -1.26 -5.00 2.83
CA PRO A 170 0.17 -4.83 2.61
C PRO A 170 0.55 -5.04 1.15
N VAL A 171 1.55 -4.30 0.71
CA VAL A 171 2.21 -4.42 -0.60
C VAL A 171 3.71 -4.29 -0.43
N THR A 172 4.47 -5.01 -1.22
CA THR A 172 5.93 -5.00 -1.17
C THR A 172 6.54 -4.78 -2.55
N ALA A 173 7.72 -4.16 -2.56
CA ALA A 173 8.59 -4.04 -3.72
C ALA A 173 10.04 -4.07 -3.27
N THR A 174 10.96 -4.45 -4.16
CA THR A 174 12.38 -4.57 -3.82
C THR A 174 13.21 -3.44 -4.38
N TYR A 175 14.35 -3.16 -3.74
CA TYR A 175 15.43 -2.38 -4.29
C TYR A 175 16.68 -3.26 -4.41
N SER A 176 17.32 -3.24 -5.59
CA SER A 176 18.51 -4.03 -5.93
C SER A 176 19.56 -3.15 -6.60
N PRO A 177 20.54 -2.61 -5.86
CA PRO A 177 21.67 -1.90 -6.44
C PRO A 177 22.73 -2.86 -6.98
N GLU A 178 23.62 -2.36 -7.86
CA GLU A 178 24.78 -3.06 -8.36
C GLU A 178 26.02 -2.15 -8.32
N PHE A 179 27.15 -2.70 -7.89
CA PHE A 179 28.42 -1.98 -7.73
C PHE A 179 29.49 -2.52 -8.67
N THR A 180 30.00 -1.67 -9.54
CA THR A 180 31.08 -2.00 -10.48
C THR A 180 32.44 -1.73 -9.86
N LYS A 181 33.40 -2.62 -10.11
CA LYS A 181 34.76 -2.48 -9.60
C LYS A 181 35.41 -1.20 -10.13
N VAL A 182 36.07 -0.47 -9.24
CA VAL A 182 36.92 0.66 -9.58
C VAL A 182 38.38 0.23 -9.45
N THR A 183 39.16 0.43 -10.51
CA THR A 183 40.58 0.09 -10.55
C THR A 183 41.38 1.38 -10.79
N PRO A 184 42.17 1.85 -9.83
CA PRO A 184 43.06 2.96 -10.08
C PRO A 184 44.18 2.58 -11.05
N THR A 185 44.69 3.53 -11.80
CA THR A 185 45.80 3.36 -12.74
C THR A 185 46.97 4.23 -12.32
N GLY A 186 48.17 3.73 -12.55
CA GLY A 186 49.42 4.47 -12.35
C GLY A 186 50.19 4.55 -13.64
N THR A 187 50.89 5.67 -13.87
CA THR A 187 51.78 5.86 -15.00
C THR A 187 53.21 5.94 -14.47
N SER A 188 54.12 5.13 -15.05
CA SER A 188 55.54 5.18 -14.71
C SER A 188 56.19 6.41 -15.33
N THR A 189 57.02 7.08 -14.59
CA THR A 189 57.84 8.17 -15.05
C THR A 189 59.30 7.70 -15.15
N LYS A 190 59.98 8.03 -16.24
CA LYS A 190 61.43 7.79 -16.42
C LYS A 190 62.11 9.12 -16.59
N THR A 191 63.24 9.31 -15.93
CA THR A 191 64.10 10.46 -16.13
C THR A 191 65.48 10.00 -16.58
N GLU A 192 66.18 10.81 -17.39
CA GLU A 192 67.53 10.56 -17.86
C GLU A 192 68.38 11.79 -17.56
N GLY A 193 69.63 11.58 -17.09
CA GLY A 193 70.54 12.66 -16.75
C GLY A 193 71.97 12.20 -16.75
N LEU A 194 72.91 13.16 -16.64
CA LEU A 194 74.32 12.88 -16.63
C LEU A 194 74.78 12.30 -15.30
N GLN A 195 75.86 11.58 -15.31
CA GLN A 195 76.51 11.03 -14.10
C GLN A 195 76.76 12.14 -13.06
N GLY A 196 76.38 11.89 -11.82
CA GLY A 196 76.52 12.86 -10.75
C GLY A 196 75.45 13.95 -10.66
N GLN A 197 74.47 13.99 -11.57
CA GLN A 197 73.33 14.89 -11.56
C GLN A 197 72.17 14.30 -10.79
N VAL A 198 71.51 15.11 -9.94
CA VAL A 198 70.29 14.74 -9.23
C VAL A 198 69.15 14.65 -10.25
N GLN A 199 68.34 13.58 -10.18
CA GLN A 199 67.17 13.39 -10.99
C GLN A 199 65.94 13.41 -10.07
N GLU A 200 64.90 14.16 -10.44
CA GLU A 200 63.62 14.23 -9.73
C GLU A 200 62.51 13.64 -10.60
N GLY A 201 61.69 12.75 -10.02
CA GLY A 201 60.49 12.21 -10.64
C GLY A 201 59.29 12.43 -9.74
N LYS A 202 58.15 12.88 -10.30
CA LYS A 202 56.86 12.89 -9.62
C LYS A 202 56.16 11.57 -9.83
N VAL A 203 55.68 10.97 -8.75
CA VAL A 203 54.81 9.77 -8.70
C VAL A 203 53.44 10.12 -8.12
#